data_1854c3cf48abb9fce2fa86a4859663b2
#
_entry.id   1854c3cf48abb9fce2fa86a4859663b2
#
_cell.length_a   1.000
_cell.length_b   1.000
_cell.length_c   1.000
_cell.angle_alpha   90.00
_cell.angle_beta   90.00
_cell.angle_gamma   90.00
#
_symmetry.space_group_name_H-M   'P 1'
#
loop_
_entity.id
_entity.type
_entity.pdbx_description
1 polymer ?
#
loop_
_entity_poly.entity_id
_entity_poly.type
_entity_poly.pdbx_seq_one_letter_code
_entity_poly.pdbx_strand_id
1 'polypeptide(L)'
;MTVFLPSALCDPPALVLAETVGADLSESFFYSDSTDDQLLLEHVGHPVALNPSDKLRAVARDNNWPTASFGSRGRPTLGQFVRSVAATVSLVPSFAAGLPIYALTGSRREATNFSIGLFAETASALINLDLRVNGEENLWKSRPAVFVFNHQSKADVVIGAKLLRRDLAGVGKQEIKKLPIIGKVMELGGVVMIDRKNAHSAIEAMKPLVDAMRIEGKSVALAPEGTRTISPTLGPFKKGAFHLAIQAGVPIVPVVIRNAGDVAPKGDFVFRPATVEVDVLPPVDTSNWTRGTIDEHVREVRNMFLKALGQPEEPSPGVSKTRAQTKAKAKAKTTKKALAKAPAKPKAKGKAAAKTKAPAKAAVKRKPAVKAAARAKPRAAAKARPKARPKLASS
;
A
#
# COMPACT_ATOMS: atom_id res chain seq x y z
N MET A 1 4.65 21.58 1.29
CA MET A 1 5.34 20.25 1.28
C MET A 1 5.13 19.64 2.66
N THR A 2 4.29 18.61 2.77
CA THR A 2 4.00 17.97 4.07
C THR A 2 5.12 16.99 4.36
N VAL A 3 5.94 17.28 5.36
CA VAL A 3 7.02 16.39 5.82
C VAL A 3 6.49 15.64 7.04
N PHE A 4 6.35 14.32 6.94
CA PHE A 4 6.07 13.46 8.08
C PHE A 4 7.38 13.13 8.78
N LEU A 5 7.60 13.68 9.96
CA LEU A 5 8.72 13.30 10.82
C LEU A 5 8.27 12.17 11.74
N PRO A 6 9.03 11.07 11.84
CA PRO A 6 8.74 10.03 12.82
C PRO A 6 9.00 10.55 14.23
N SER A 7 8.19 10.11 15.18
CA SER A 7 8.19 10.52 16.60
C SER A 7 9.51 10.31 17.37
N ALA A 8 10.52 9.71 16.74
CA ALA A 8 11.86 9.53 17.31
C ALA A 8 12.81 10.71 17.08
N LEU A 9 12.35 11.76 16.37
CA LEU A 9 13.12 13.00 16.10
C LEU A 9 12.52 14.18 16.90
N CYS A 10 12.32 13.97 18.19
CA CYS A 10 11.92 15.04 19.09
C CYS A 10 13.07 16.03 19.25
N ASP A 11 12.77 17.32 19.14
CA ASP A 11 13.61 18.51 19.38
C ASP A 11 15.12 18.27 19.58
N PRO A 12 15.98 18.95 19.12
CA PRO A 12 16.32 19.93 18.11
C PRO A 12 16.53 19.38 16.70
N PRO A 13 16.59 18.02 16.44
CA PRO A 13 16.84 17.49 15.10
C PRO A 13 15.77 17.90 14.08
N ALA A 14 14.51 18.06 14.52
CA ALA A 14 13.43 18.46 13.63
C ALA A 14 13.56 19.90 13.17
N LEU A 15 13.98 20.82 14.04
CA LEU A 15 14.24 22.22 13.72
C LEU A 15 15.43 22.33 12.76
N VAL A 16 16.51 21.59 13.02
CA VAL A 16 17.70 21.54 12.15
C VAL A 16 17.34 20.96 10.77
N LEU A 17 16.50 19.94 10.74
CA LEU A 17 16.04 19.36 9.48
C LEU A 17 15.18 20.36 8.70
N ALA A 18 14.26 21.06 9.35
CA ALA A 18 13.44 22.09 8.71
C ALA A 18 14.31 23.19 8.07
N GLU A 19 15.33 23.66 8.79
CA GLU A 19 16.30 24.62 8.28
C GLU A 19 17.10 24.06 7.09
N THR A 20 17.55 22.81 7.19
CA THR A 20 18.32 22.13 6.12
C THR A 20 17.52 21.98 4.83
N VAL A 21 16.22 21.69 4.92
CA VAL A 21 15.34 21.53 3.74
C VAL A 21 14.69 22.85 3.31
N GLY A 22 14.95 23.95 4.03
CA GLY A 22 14.37 25.27 3.76
C GLY A 22 12.85 25.29 3.96
N ALA A 23 12.34 24.56 4.96
CA ALA A 23 10.93 24.59 5.31
C ALA A 23 10.61 25.86 6.10
N ASP A 24 9.53 26.54 5.71
CA ASP A 24 9.02 27.67 6.48
C ASP A 24 8.16 27.15 7.62
N LEU A 25 8.67 27.27 8.84
CA LEU A 25 7.97 26.80 10.04
C LEU A 25 6.72 27.65 10.36
N SER A 26 6.69 28.91 9.97
CA SER A 26 5.53 29.78 10.19
C SER A 26 4.31 29.38 9.36
N GLU A 27 4.53 28.72 8.21
CA GLU A 27 3.49 28.15 7.34
C GLU A 27 3.29 26.64 7.55
N SER A 28 3.96 26.05 8.55
CA SER A 28 3.96 24.61 8.76
C SER A 28 2.90 24.20 9.79
N PHE A 29 2.29 23.04 9.54
CA PHE A 29 1.39 22.38 10.49
C PHE A 29 2.15 21.29 11.22
N PHE A 30 2.00 21.23 12.54
CA PHE A 30 2.54 20.16 13.35
C PHE A 30 1.47 19.60 14.30
N TYR A 31 1.38 18.27 14.34
CA TYR A 31 0.39 17.54 15.12
C TYR A 31 1.11 16.63 16.11
N SER A 32 0.82 16.73 17.41
CA SER A 32 1.40 15.85 18.43
C SER A 32 0.43 15.55 19.57
N ASP A 33 0.61 14.40 20.20
CA ASP A 33 -0.08 13.94 21.41
C ASP A 33 0.81 14.00 22.66
N SER A 34 2.12 14.29 22.50
CA SER A 34 3.13 14.29 23.55
C SER A 34 3.54 15.70 23.98
N THR A 35 3.78 15.87 25.28
CA THR A 35 4.46 17.07 25.82
C THR A 35 5.94 17.14 25.44
N ASP A 36 6.54 16.03 24.99
CA ASP A 36 7.95 16.01 24.59
C ASP A 36 8.18 16.81 23.29
N ASP A 37 7.11 17.02 22.50
CA ASP A 37 7.14 17.80 21.27
C ASP A 37 6.71 19.27 21.46
N GLN A 38 6.61 19.73 22.70
CA GLN A 38 6.14 21.08 23.01
C GLN A 38 6.98 22.16 22.31
N LEU A 39 8.29 22.01 22.31
CA LEU A 39 9.19 22.98 21.69
C LEU A 39 8.89 23.14 20.19
N LEU A 40 8.65 22.06 19.47
CA LEU A 40 8.32 22.12 18.05
C LEU A 40 6.91 22.70 17.82
N LEU A 41 5.94 22.39 18.69
CA LEU A 41 4.61 22.99 18.65
C LEU A 41 4.66 24.51 18.83
N GLU A 42 5.60 25.01 19.65
CA GLU A 42 5.81 26.47 19.88
C GLU A 42 6.47 27.18 18.69
N HIS A 43 7.19 26.44 17.83
CA HIS A 43 7.92 27.01 16.70
C HIS A 43 7.17 26.96 15.36
N VAL A 44 6.08 26.21 15.26
CA VAL A 44 5.29 26.14 14.02
C VAL A 44 4.14 27.14 14.03
N GLY A 45 3.76 27.63 12.83
CA GLY A 45 2.66 28.58 12.70
C GLY A 45 1.29 27.96 12.96
N HIS A 46 1.14 26.63 12.74
CA HIS A 46 -0.13 25.93 12.91
C HIS A 46 0.02 24.68 13.80
N PRO A 47 0.25 24.85 15.11
CA PRO A 47 0.31 23.73 16.05
C PRO A 47 -1.08 23.16 16.32
N VAL A 48 -1.20 21.83 16.42
CA VAL A 48 -2.44 21.14 16.79
C VAL A 48 -2.14 20.02 17.78
N ALA A 49 -2.74 20.06 18.97
CA ALA A 49 -2.62 18.99 19.94
C ALA A 49 -3.67 17.89 19.67
N LEU A 50 -3.20 16.70 19.28
CA LEU A 50 -4.04 15.53 18.98
C LEU A 50 -4.15 14.60 20.18
N ASN A 51 -5.38 14.26 20.61
CA ASN A 51 -5.58 13.38 21.78
C ASN A 51 -4.65 13.72 22.95
N PRO A 52 -4.51 15.00 23.30
CA PRO A 52 -3.47 15.47 24.20
C PRO A 52 -3.60 14.82 25.58
N SER A 53 -2.47 14.48 26.18
CA SER A 53 -2.37 14.16 27.60
C SER A 53 -2.85 15.38 28.43
N ASP A 54 -3.20 15.18 29.70
CA ASP A 54 -3.69 16.28 30.54
C ASP A 54 -2.68 17.42 30.63
N LYS A 55 -1.39 17.10 30.62
CA LYS A 55 -0.31 18.09 30.61
C LYS A 55 -0.28 18.88 29.31
N LEU A 56 -0.29 18.20 28.15
CA LEU A 56 -0.32 18.87 26.85
C LEU A 56 -1.59 19.67 26.64
N ARG A 57 -2.73 19.19 27.17
CA ARG A 57 -4.01 19.92 27.11
C ARG A 57 -3.96 21.23 27.87
N ALA A 58 -3.28 21.26 29.02
CA ALA A 58 -3.06 22.53 29.78
C ALA A 58 -2.20 23.49 28.97
N VAL A 59 -1.06 23.01 28.43
CA VAL A 59 -0.17 23.83 27.58
C VAL A 59 -0.89 24.33 26.32
N ALA A 60 -1.67 23.49 25.65
CA ALA A 60 -2.42 23.88 24.46
C ALA A 60 -3.46 24.94 24.77
N ARG A 61 -4.13 24.87 25.93
CA ARG A 61 -5.07 25.90 26.38
C ARG A 61 -4.37 27.21 26.70
N ASP A 62 -3.23 27.16 27.39
CA ASP A 62 -2.49 28.34 27.76
C ASP A 62 -1.89 29.10 26.56
N ASN A 63 -1.57 28.37 25.49
CA ASN A 63 -1.09 28.88 24.22
C ASN A 63 -2.17 29.07 23.14
N ASN A 64 -3.45 28.84 23.45
CA ASN A 64 -4.57 28.92 22.51
C ASN A 64 -4.40 27.98 21.28
N TRP A 65 -3.72 26.85 21.44
CA TRP A 65 -3.57 25.90 20.34
C TRP A 65 -4.86 25.09 20.11
N PRO A 66 -5.24 24.84 18.86
CA PRO A 66 -6.34 23.95 18.56
C PRO A 66 -6.09 22.55 19.12
N THR A 67 -7.12 21.96 19.71
CA THR A 67 -7.10 20.59 20.18
C THR A 67 -8.06 19.74 19.37
N ALA A 68 -7.64 18.57 18.91
CA ALA A 68 -8.49 17.60 18.25
C ALA A 68 -8.43 16.26 18.99
N SER A 69 -9.60 15.70 19.27
CA SER A 69 -9.70 14.39 19.91
C SER A 69 -10.31 13.40 18.94
N PHE A 70 -9.56 12.39 18.59
CA PHE A 70 -10.06 11.25 17.82
C PHE A 70 -10.32 10.10 18.77
N GLY A 71 -11.54 9.60 18.78
CA GLY A 71 -11.88 8.40 19.53
C GLY A 71 -11.01 7.25 19.05
N SER A 72 -10.32 6.55 19.96
CA SER A 72 -9.65 5.31 19.58
C SER A 72 -10.74 4.36 19.08
N ARG A 73 -10.44 3.57 18.04
CA ARG A 73 -11.38 2.53 17.57
C ARG A 73 -11.70 1.49 18.64
N GLY A 74 -11.13 1.63 19.85
CA GLY A 74 -11.25 0.71 20.95
C GLY A 74 -10.59 -0.65 20.65
N ARG A 75 -10.48 -1.50 21.67
CA ARG A 75 -10.06 -2.88 21.47
C ARG A 75 -11.17 -3.65 20.75
N PRO A 76 -10.83 -4.52 19.78
CA PRO A 76 -11.81 -5.37 19.14
C PRO A 76 -12.57 -6.21 20.19
N THR A 77 -13.87 -6.32 20.06
CA THR A 77 -14.67 -7.19 20.91
C THR A 77 -14.48 -8.65 20.52
N LEU A 78 -14.70 -9.57 21.46
CA LEU A 78 -14.71 -11.01 21.16
C LEU A 78 -15.69 -11.35 20.05
N GLY A 79 -16.86 -10.70 20.03
CA GLY A 79 -17.86 -10.88 18.98
C GLY A 79 -17.35 -10.47 17.59
N GLN A 80 -16.63 -9.34 17.49
CA GLN A 80 -16.01 -8.91 16.23
C GLN A 80 -14.93 -9.89 15.78
N PHE A 81 -14.12 -10.41 16.70
CA PHE A 81 -13.13 -11.42 16.40
C PHE A 81 -13.77 -12.70 15.84
N VAL A 82 -14.77 -13.25 16.53
CA VAL A 82 -15.49 -14.46 16.09
C VAL A 82 -16.12 -14.24 14.71
N ARG A 83 -16.80 -13.11 14.48
CA ARG A 83 -17.37 -12.78 13.16
C ARG A 83 -16.30 -12.69 12.07
N SER A 84 -15.15 -12.11 12.37
CA SER A 84 -14.04 -12.01 11.42
C SER A 84 -13.47 -13.37 11.04
N VAL A 85 -13.32 -14.27 12.01
CA VAL A 85 -12.93 -15.65 11.77
C VAL A 85 -13.99 -16.36 10.94
N ALA A 86 -15.26 -16.26 11.33
CA ALA A 86 -16.38 -16.86 10.59
C ALA A 86 -16.46 -16.36 9.15
N ALA A 87 -16.29 -15.06 8.91
CA ALA A 87 -16.27 -14.48 7.57
C ALA A 87 -15.10 -15.01 6.73
N THR A 88 -13.92 -15.19 7.34
CA THR A 88 -12.76 -15.75 6.63
C THR A 88 -12.96 -17.23 6.31
N VAL A 89 -13.49 -18.00 7.26
CA VAL A 89 -13.72 -19.44 7.11
C VAL A 89 -14.90 -19.72 6.17
N SER A 90 -15.87 -18.81 6.03
CA SER A 90 -17.03 -18.99 5.13
C SER A 90 -16.65 -19.16 3.66
N LEU A 91 -15.41 -18.82 3.28
CA LEU A 91 -14.87 -19.11 1.94
C LEU A 91 -14.99 -20.59 1.61
N VAL A 92 -14.64 -21.49 2.54
CA VAL A 92 -14.63 -22.94 2.29
C VAL A 92 -16.03 -23.49 2.02
N PRO A 93 -17.05 -23.30 2.93
CA PRO A 93 -18.39 -23.79 2.66
C PRO A 93 -19.04 -23.10 1.45
N SER A 94 -18.73 -21.84 1.15
CA SER A 94 -19.25 -21.17 -0.05
C SER A 94 -18.77 -21.87 -1.34
N PHE A 95 -17.51 -22.30 -1.39
CA PHE A 95 -17.00 -23.05 -2.55
C PHE A 95 -17.49 -24.50 -2.55
N ALA A 96 -17.69 -25.14 -1.41
CA ALA A 96 -18.31 -26.44 -1.32
C ALA A 96 -19.76 -26.42 -1.85
N ALA A 97 -20.51 -25.34 -1.57
CA ALA A 97 -21.87 -25.15 -2.09
C ALA A 97 -21.94 -24.95 -3.61
N GLY A 98 -20.84 -24.64 -4.26
CA GLY A 98 -20.72 -24.61 -5.72
C GLY A 98 -20.63 -26.00 -6.37
N LEU A 99 -20.25 -27.04 -5.61
CA LEU A 99 -20.09 -28.40 -6.16
C LEU A 99 -21.41 -29.00 -6.70
N PRO A 100 -22.55 -28.90 -6.01
CA PRO A 100 -23.83 -29.30 -6.58
C PRO A 100 -24.18 -28.55 -7.88
N ILE A 101 -23.89 -27.26 -7.94
CA ILE A 101 -24.13 -26.48 -9.16
C ILE A 101 -23.28 -27.04 -10.32
N TYR A 102 -22.00 -27.33 -10.05
CA TYR A 102 -21.15 -27.98 -11.06
C TYR A 102 -21.69 -29.38 -11.49
N ALA A 103 -22.13 -30.17 -10.53
CA ALA A 103 -22.66 -31.50 -10.81
C ALA A 103 -23.94 -31.46 -11.69
N LEU A 104 -24.79 -30.44 -11.46
CA LEU A 104 -26.05 -30.30 -12.21
C LEU A 104 -25.86 -29.63 -13.58
N THR A 105 -24.94 -28.65 -13.69
CA THR A 105 -24.79 -27.84 -14.91
C THR A 105 -23.62 -28.26 -15.78
N GLY A 106 -22.66 -29.02 -15.26
CA GLY A 106 -21.35 -29.26 -15.89
C GLY A 106 -20.46 -28.00 -16.03
N SER A 107 -20.94 -26.85 -15.57
CA SER A 107 -20.29 -25.56 -15.77
C SER A 107 -19.48 -25.13 -14.55
N ARG A 108 -18.14 -25.18 -14.68
CA ARG A 108 -17.24 -24.59 -13.64
C ARG A 108 -17.44 -23.10 -13.46
N ARG A 109 -17.82 -22.39 -14.55
CA ARG A 109 -18.07 -20.95 -14.53
C ARG A 109 -19.25 -20.62 -13.61
N GLU A 110 -20.39 -21.30 -13.80
CA GLU A 110 -21.58 -21.07 -12.97
C GLU A 110 -21.33 -21.45 -11.51
N ALA A 111 -20.67 -22.58 -11.25
CA ALA A 111 -20.32 -23.00 -9.90
C ALA A 111 -19.42 -21.97 -9.19
N THR A 112 -18.40 -21.44 -9.90
CA THR A 112 -17.49 -20.43 -9.37
C THR A 112 -18.21 -19.10 -9.11
N ASN A 113 -19.03 -18.64 -10.05
CA ASN A 113 -19.83 -17.42 -9.91
C ASN A 113 -20.78 -17.50 -8.71
N PHE A 114 -21.46 -18.62 -8.55
CA PHE A 114 -22.31 -18.90 -7.39
C PHE A 114 -21.50 -18.86 -6.09
N SER A 115 -20.35 -19.55 -6.05
CA SER A 115 -19.49 -19.62 -4.85
C SER A 115 -18.95 -18.26 -4.45
N ILE A 116 -18.51 -17.45 -5.41
CA ILE A 116 -18.02 -16.08 -5.14
C ILE A 116 -19.15 -15.21 -4.61
N GLY A 117 -20.34 -15.26 -5.23
CA GLY A 117 -21.51 -14.52 -4.78
C GLY A 117 -21.94 -14.90 -3.36
N LEU A 118 -22.02 -16.22 -3.08
CA LEU A 118 -22.37 -16.73 -1.76
C LEU A 118 -21.34 -16.31 -0.69
N PHE A 119 -20.05 -16.41 -1.00
CA PHE A 119 -19.00 -15.93 -0.11
C PHE A 119 -19.13 -14.43 0.16
N ALA A 120 -19.32 -13.63 -0.89
CA ALA A 120 -19.43 -12.18 -0.77
C ALA A 120 -20.59 -11.76 0.14
N GLU A 121 -21.77 -12.34 -0.06
CA GLU A 121 -22.95 -12.03 0.78
C GLU A 121 -22.77 -12.53 2.21
N THR A 122 -22.30 -13.77 2.40
CA THR A 122 -22.09 -14.35 3.73
C THR A 122 -21.02 -13.59 4.52
N ALA A 123 -19.87 -13.33 3.90
CA ALA A 123 -18.77 -12.64 4.56
C ALA A 123 -19.14 -11.18 4.90
N SER A 124 -19.78 -10.45 3.97
CA SER A 124 -20.20 -9.06 4.23
C SER A 124 -21.26 -8.97 5.32
N ALA A 125 -22.23 -9.88 5.35
CA ALA A 125 -23.24 -9.95 6.41
C ALA A 125 -22.62 -10.25 7.78
N LEU A 126 -21.68 -11.20 7.85
CA LEU A 126 -21.00 -11.56 9.11
C LEU A 126 -20.20 -10.40 9.71
N ILE A 127 -19.56 -9.58 8.87
CA ILE A 127 -18.76 -8.43 9.35
C ILE A 127 -19.53 -7.12 9.37
N ASN A 128 -20.84 -7.13 9.03
CA ASN A 128 -21.67 -5.95 8.88
C ASN A 128 -21.02 -4.91 7.95
N LEU A 129 -20.58 -5.37 6.76
CA LEU A 129 -20.06 -4.52 5.70
C LEU A 129 -21.19 -4.11 4.78
N ASP A 130 -21.43 -2.83 4.71
CA ASP A 130 -22.29 -2.22 3.71
C ASP A 130 -21.49 -1.49 2.65
N LEU A 131 -21.97 -1.45 1.39
CA LEU A 131 -21.32 -0.76 0.28
C LEU A 131 -22.26 0.29 -0.29
N ARG A 132 -21.77 1.52 -0.40
CA ARG A 132 -22.41 2.58 -1.18
C ARG A 132 -21.60 2.75 -2.47
N VAL A 133 -22.20 2.38 -3.58
CA VAL A 133 -21.52 2.32 -4.87
C VAL A 133 -22.08 3.42 -5.78
N ASN A 134 -21.19 4.30 -6.25
CA ASN A 134 -21.48 5.29 -7.28
C ASN A 134 -20.93 4.79 -8.62
N GLY A 135 -21.72 4.86 -9.69
CA GLY A 135 -21.31 4.40 -11.01
C GLY A 135 -21.30 2.87 -11.15
N GLU A 136 -22.16 2.15 -10.43
CA GLU A 136 -22.23 0.68 -10.45
C GLU A 136 -22.41 0.13 -11.88
N GLU A 137 -23.09 0.86 -12.76
CA GLU A 137 -23.28 0.48 -14.16
C GLU A 137 -21.95 0.28 -14.91
N ASN A 138 -20.87 0.97 -14.51
CA ASN A 138 -19.55 0.83 -15.12
C ASN A 138 -18.89 -0.53 -14.85
N LEU A 139 -19.35 -1.26 -13.82
CA LEU A 139 -18.90 -2.64 -13.57
C LEU A 139 -19.31 -3.61 -14.68
N TRP A 140 -20.36 -3.28 -15.42
CA TRP A 140 -21.02 -4.18 -16.38
C TRP A 140 -20.89 -3.75 -17.83
N LYS A 141 -20.68 -2.45 -18.11
CA LYS A 141 -20.65 -1.86 -19.47
C LYS A 141 -19.59 -2.45 -20.38
N SER A 142 -18.44 -2.88 -19.85
CA SER A 142 -17.25 -3.18 -20.66
C SER A 142 -16.51 -4.42 -20.14
N ARG A 143 -17.22 -5.56 -20.06
CA ARG A 143 -16.59 -6.84 -19.70
C ARG A 143 -16.25 -7.66 -20.97
N PRO A 144 -15.12 -8.40 -20.98
CA PRO A 144 -14.11 -8.47 -19.94
C PRO A 144 -13.29 -7.19 -19.78
N ALA A 145 -12.85 -6.89 -18.56
CA ALA A 145 -12.08 -5.68 -18.23
C ALA A 145 -11.01 -5.98 -17.16
N VAL A 146 -10.01 -5.11 -17.07
CA VAL A 146 -9.11 -5.05 -15.92
C VAL A 146 -9.67 -4.03 -14.94
N PHE A 147 -10.22 -4.50 -13.82
CA PHE A 147 -10.62 -3.67 -12.70
C PHE A 147 -9.40 -3.31 -11.88
N VAL A 148 -9.13 -2.02 -11.76
CA VAL A 148 -7.99 -1.49 -10.98
C VAL A 148 -8.54 -0.82 -9.74
N PHE A 149 -8.05 -1.19 -8.56
CA PHE A 149 -8.51 -0.63 -7.29
C PHE A 149 -7.35 -0.26 -6.35
N ASN A 150 -7.56 0.74 -5.49
CA ASN A 150 -6.60 1.09 -4.43
C ASN A 150 -6.68 0.11 -3.26
N HIS A 151 -5.52 -0.33 -2.74
CA HIS A 151 -5.44 -1.42 -1.78
C HIS A 151 -5.12 -0.92 -0.38
N GLN A 152 -6.12 -0.91 0.51
CA GLN A 152 -6.00 -0.38 1.87
C GLN A 152 -6.20 -1.45 2.95
N SER A 153 -7.02 -2.47 2.68
CA SER A 153 -7.54 -3.38 3.70
C SER A 153 -7.48 -4.84 3.29
N LYS A 154 -7.59 -5.74 4.26
CA LYS A 154 -7.91 -7.15 3.98
C LYS A 154 -9.36 -7.32 3.53
N ALA A 155 -10.23 -6.37 3.89
CA ALA A 155 -11.63 -6.35 3.46
C ALA A 155 -11.80 -6.13 1.96
N ASP A 156 -10.76 -5.63 1.25
CA ASP A 156 -10.82 -5.41 -0.21
C ASP A 156 -11.13 -6.71 -0.99
N VAL A 157 -10.81 -7.89 -0.43
CA VAL A 157 -11.21 -9.18 -1.00
C VAL A 157 -12.72 -9.37 -0.95
N VAL A 158 -13.35 -9.05 0.19
CA VAL A 158 -14.81 -9.16 0.35
C VAL A 158 -15.51 -8.07 -0.47
N ILE A 159 -14.99 -6.84 -0.44
CA ILE A 159 -15.49 -5.71 -1.24
C ILE A 159 -15.44 -6.05 -2.72
N GLY A 160 -14.30 -6.52 -3.22
CA GLY A 160 -14.12 -6.91 -4.62
C GLY A 160 -15.03 -8.07 -5.04
N ALA A 161 -15.17 -9.11 -4.17
CA ALA A 161 -16.08 -10.21 -4.42
C ALA A 161 -17.54 -9.75 -4.48
N LYS A 162 -17.94 -8.78 -3.63
CA LYS A 162 -19.31 -8.24 -3.60
C LYS A 162 -19.61 -7.35 -4.80
N LEU A 163 -18.65 -6.56 -5.25
CA LEU A 163 -18.79 -5.68 -6.43
C LEU A 163 -18.79 -6.46 -7.75
N LEU A 164 -17.83 -7.37 -7.90
CA LEU A 164 -17.55 -7.97 -9.21
C LEU A 164 -18.28 -9.29 -9.47
N ARG A 165 -18.71 -9.99 -8.44
CA ARG A 165 -19.59 -11.17 -8.34
C ARG A 165 -19.40 -12.27 -9.39
N ARG A 166 -19.28 -11.94 -10.68
CA ARG A 166 -19.31 -12.88 -11.82
C ARG A 166 -18.11 -12.72 -12.70
N ASP A 167 -17.69 -13.82 -13.29
CA ASP A 167 -16.67 -13.87 -14.33
C ASP A 167 -15.38 -13.15 -13.94
N LEU A 168 -14.93 -13.42 -12.70
CA LEU A 168 -13.73 -12.83 -12.14
C LEU A 168 -12.63 -13.87 -12.04
N ALA A 169 -11.46 -13.59 -12.63
CA ALA A 169 -10.22 -14.26 -12.34
C ALA A 169 -9.46 -13.47 -11.27
N GLY A 170 -9.32 -14.05 -10.09
CA GLY A 170 -8.59 -13.44 -8.99
C GLY A 170 -7.08 -13.57 -9.16
N VAL A 171 -6.32 -12.67 -8.52
CA VAL A 171 -4.86 -12.73 -8.47
C VAL A 171 -4.40 -12.87 -7.04
N GLY A 172 -3.73 -13.99 -6.74
CA GLY A 172 -3.22 -14.32 -5.42
C GLY A 172 -1.70 -14.30 -5.35
N LYS A 173 -1.20 -14.25 -4.12
CA LYS A 173 0.22 -14.45 -3.82
C LYS A 173 0.57 -15.95 -3.89
N GLN A 174 1.71 -16.31 -4.49
CA GLN A 174 2.11 -17.72 -4.63
C GLN A 174 2.24 -18.44 -3.28
N GLU A 175 2.55 -17.73 -2.20
CA GLU A 175 2.64 -18.31 -0.86
C GLU A 175 1.29 -18.84 -0.35
N ILE A 176 0.16 -18.31 -0.83
CA ILE A 176 -1.19 -18.79 -0.47
C ILE A 176 -1.42 -20.22 -0.99
N LYS A 177 -0.79 -20.61 -2.09
CA LYS A 177 -0.88 -21.97 -2.63
C LYS A 177 -0.38 -23.03 -1.64
N LYS A 178 0.51 -22.64 -0.71
CA LYS A 178 1.05 -23.54 0.32
C LYS A 178 0.07 -23.81 1.47
N LEU A 179 -1.02 -23.05 1.58
CA LEU A 179 -2.06 -23.28 2.58
C LEU A 179 -2.98 -24.42 2.11
N PRO A 180 -3.08 -25.56 2.83
CA PRO A 180 -3.60 -26.81 2.28
C PRO A 180 -5.04 -26.71 1.78
N ILE A 181 -5.94 -26.07 2.48
CA ILE A 181 -7.35 -25.97 2.08
C ILE A 181 -7.57 -24.69 1.25
N ILE A 182 -7.08 -23.57 1.73
CA ILE A 182 -7.29 -22.25 1.12
C ILE A 182 -6.64 -22.19 -0.27
N GLY A 183 -5.44 -22.75 -0.44
CA GLY A 183 -4.75 -22.79 -1.72
C GLY A 183 -5.56 -23.51 -2.80
N LYS A 184 -6.14 -24.68 -2.48
CA LYS A 184 -7.00 -25.45 -3.40
C LYS A 184 -8.32 -24.71 -3.71
N VAL A 185 -8.95 -24.13 -2.70
CA VAL A 185 -10.20 -23.34 -2.89
C VAL A 185 -9.94 -22.15 -3.81
N MET A 186 -8.83 -21.45 -3.63
CA MET A 186 -8.43 -20.35 -4.50
C MET A 186 -8.14 -20.79 -5.93
N GLU A 187 -7.47 -21.94 -6.11
CA GLU A 187 -7.20 -22.53 -7.42
C GLU A 187 -8.50 -22.95 -8.13
N LEU A 188 -9.43 -23.59 -7.43
CA LEU A 188 -10.77 -23.92 -7.93
C LEU A 188 -11.57 -22.67 -8.29
N GLY A 189 -11.40 -21.56 -7.51
CA GLY A 189 -11.98 -20.25 -7.79
C GLY A 189 -11.36 -19.51 -8.97
N GLY A 190 -10.43 -20.11 -9.69
CA GLY A 190 -9.77 -19.48 -10.83
C GLY A 190 -8.79 -18.37 -10.43
N VAL A 191 -8.28 -18.41 -9.18
CA VAL A 191 -7.26 -17.44 -8.72
C VAL A 191 -5.90 -17.84 -9.29
N VAL A 192 -5.33 -16.96 -10.10
CA VAL A 192 -3.97 -17.12 -10.63
C VAL A 192 -2.95 -16.68 -9.59
N MET A 193 -2.06 -17.60 -9.20
CA MET A 193 -1.03 -17.33 -8.20
C MET A 193 0.22 -16.77 -8.86
N ILE A 194 0.62 -15.56 -8.46
CA ILE A 194 1.76 -14.83 -9.04
C ILE A 194 2.90 -14.71 -8.02
N ASP A 195 4.12 -15.04 -8.46
CA ASP A 195 5.33 -14.68 -7.73
C ASP A 195 5.69 -13.22 -8.03
N ARG A 196 5.49 -12.34 -7.02
CA ARG A 196 5.74 -10.90 -7.14
C ARG A 196 7.20 -10.51 -6.96
N LYS A 197 8.08 -11.46 -6.63
CA LYS A 197 9.49 -11.20 -6.34
C LYS A 197 10.36 -11.21 -7.60
N ASN A 198 9.91 -11.91 -8.64
CA ASN A 198 10.66 -12.04 -9.89
C ASN A 198 9.94 -11.31 -11.03
N ALA A 199 10.49 -10.16 -11.47
CA ALA A 199 9.87 -9.32 -12.49
C ALA A 199 9.78 -10.00 -13.87
N HIS A 200 10.76 -10.85 -14.24
CA HIS A 200 10.73 -11.59 -15.50
C HIS A 200 9.67 -12.69 -15.50
N SER A 201 9.54 -13.44 -14.39
CA SER A 201 8.49 -14.44 -14.23
C SER A 201 7.10 -13.81 -14.04
N ALA A 202 7.01 -12.52 -13.66
CA ALA A 202 5.74 -11.84 -13.50
C ALA A 202 4.98 -11.66 -14.85
N ILE A 203 5.70 -11.44 -15.95
CA ILE A 203 5.09 -11.29 -17.28
C ILE A 203 4.58 -12.64 -17.77
N GLU A 204 5.37 -13.70 -17.62
CA GLU A 204 4.95 -15.08 -17.97
C GLU A 204 3.82 -15.56 -17.07
N ALA A 205 3.85 -15.22 -15.78
CA ALA A 205 2.79 -15.54 -14.83
C ALA A 205 1.47 -14.81 -15.13
N MET A 206 1.47 -13.76 -15.96
CA MET A 206 0.25 -13.07 -16.40
C MET A 206 -0.40 -13.75 -17.61
N LYS A 207 0.30 -14.62 -18.34
CA LYS A 207 -0.27 -15.32 -19.52
C LYS A 207 -1.59 -16.03 -19.21
N PRO A 208 -1.72 -16.79 -18.11
CA PRO A 208 -3.00 -17.40 -17.75
C PRO A 208 -4.14 -16.37 -17.53
N LEU A 209 -3.81 -15.17 -17.08
CA LEU A 209 -4.81 -14.10 -16.94
C LEU A 209 -5.24 -13.55 -18.30
N VAL A 210 -4.29 -13.37 -19.23
CA VAL A 210 -4.61 -12.98 -20.61
C VAL A 210 -5.50 -14.01 -21.27
N ASP A 211 -5.20 -15.31 -21.09
CA ASP A 211 -5.99 -16.41 -21.63
C ASP A 211 -7.40 -16.44 -21.01
N ALA A 212 -7.50 -16.27 -19.68
CA ALA A 212 -8.80 -16.15 -18.99
C ALA A 212 -9.65 -14.99 -19.50
N MET A 213 -9.02 -13.86 -19.85
CA MET A 213 -9.73 -12.70 -20.38
C MET A 213 -10.14 -12.90 -21.84
N ARG A 214 -9.24 -13.38 -22.69
CA ARG A 214 -9.48 -13.50 -24.13
C ARG A 214 -10.35 -14.71 -24.51
N ILE A 215 -10.13 -15.84 -23.83
CA ILE A 215 -10.75 -17.13 -24.19
C ILE A 215 -12.00 -17.37 -23.34
N GLU A 216 -11.89 -17.12 -22.01
CA GLU A 216 -12.98 -17.41 -21.09
C GLU A 216 -13.91 -16.21 -20.85
N GLY A 217 -13.58 -15.02 -21.35
CA GLY A 217 -14.34 -13.80 -21.15
C GLY A 217 -14.40 -13.33 -19.69
N LYS A 218 -13.41 -13.72 -18.87
CA LYS A 218 -13.32 -13.32 -17.47
C LYS A 218 -12.64 -11.97 -17.33
N SER A 219 -13.07 -11.19 -16.35
CA SER A 219 -12.41 -9.96 -15.95
C SER A 219 -11.36 -10.24 -14.87
N VAL A 220 -10.41 -9.33 -14.68
CA VAL A 220 -9.36 -9.45 -13.66
C VAL A 220 -9.39 -8.23 -12.75
N ALA A 221 -9.26 -8.43 -11.45
CA ALA A 221 -9.13 -7.34 -10.47
C ALA A 221 -7.70 -7.27 -9.91
N LEU A 222 -7.08 -6.11 -9.99
CA LEU A 222 -5.70 -5.87 -9.58
C LEU A 222 -5.56 -4.57 -8.80
N ALA A 223 -4.75 -4.59 -7.75
CA ALA A 223 -4.29 -3.39 -7.08
C ALA A 223 -2.92 -2.98 -7.63
N PRO A 224 -2.81 -1.88 -8.38
CA PRO A 224 -1.58 -1.50 -9.04
C PRO A 224 -0.50 -1.02 -8.07
N GLU A 225 -0.84 -0.63 -6.86
CA GLU A 225 0.11 -0.32 -5.79
C GLU A 225 0.98 -1.53 -5.40
N GLY A 226 0.44 -2.76 -5.59
CA GLY A 226 1.13 -4.03 -5.32
C GLY A 226 1.31 -4.35 -3.84
N THR A 227 0.93 -3.47 -2.95
CA THR A 227 0.90 -3.67 -1.49
C THR A 227 -0.16 -2.78 -0.86
N ARG A 228 -0.68 -3.16 0.30
CA ARG A 228 -1.59 -2.31 1.08
C ARG A 228 -0.82 -1.14 1.67
N THR A 229 -1.41 0.05 1.63
CA THR A 229 -0.89 1.24 2.29
C THR A 229 -1.57 1.44 3.66
N ILE A 230 -0.84 2.03 4.62
CA ILE A 230 -1.41 2.48 5.90
C ILE A 230 -1.91 3.93 5.74
N SER A 231 -1.19 4.69 4.93
CA SER A 231 -1.51 6.08 4.65
C SER A 231 -2.81 6.19 3.83
N PRO A 232 -3.65 7.18 4.08
CA PRO A 232 -4.75 7.52 3.20
C PRO A 232 -4.27 8.01 1.82
N THR A 233 -3.00 8.39 1.71
CA THR A 233 -2.40 8.85 0.44
C THR A 233 -2.20 7.68 -0.51
N LEU A 234 -2.65 7.85 -1.76
CA LEU A 234 -2.53 6.85 -2.82
C LEU A 234 -1.06 6.62 -3.19
N GLY A 235 -0.61 5.38 -3.13
CA GLY A 235 0.74 4.97 -3.52
C GLY A 235 1.00 5.06 -5.03
N PRO A 236 2.26 4.90 -5.46
CA PRO A 236 2.60 4.84 -6.88
C PRO A 236 2.03 3.58 -7.53
N PHE A 237 1.58 3.69 -8.78
CA PHE A 237 1.04 2.57 -9.55
C PHE A 237 2.14 1.82 -10.31
N LYS A 238 2.11 0.50 -10.24
CA LYS A 238 2.95 -0.41 -11.02
C LYS A 238 2.28 -0.72 -12.36
N LYS A 239 3.08 -0.93 -13.38
CA LYS A 239 2.65 -1.13 -14.78
C LYS A 239 1.93 -2.46 -15.06
N GLY A 240 1.91 -3.42 -14.12
CA GLY A 240 1.43 -4.79 -14.34
C GLY A 240 -0.01 -4.86 -14.85
N ALA A 241 -0.95 -4.15 -14.22
CA ALA A 241 -2.35 -4.12 -14.64
C ALA A 241 -2.52 -3.51 -16.05
N PHE A 242 -1.72 -2.51 -16.38
CA PHE A 242 -1.73 -1.83 -17.66
C PHE A 242 -1.17 -2.71 -18.78
N HIS A 243 -0.06 -3.41 -18.53
CA HIS A 243 0.43 -4.42 -19.47
C HIS A 243 -0.57 -5.54 -19.72
N LEU A 244 -1.28 -5.97 -18.67
CA LEU A 244 -2.33 -6.98 -18.81
C LEU A 244 -3.46 -6.49 -19.72
N ALA A 245 -3.94 -5.25 -19.52
CA ALA A 245 -5.01 -4.67 -20.32
C ALA A 245 -4.61 -4.54 -21.79
N ILE A 246 -3.41 -4.04 -22.09
CA ILE A 246 -2.85 -3.97 -23.44
C ILE A 246 -2.76 -5.36 -24.09
N GLN A 247 -2.20 -6.35 -23.36
CA GLN A 247 -2.03 -7.69 -23.88
C GLN A 247 -3.36 -8.40 -24.10
N ALA A 248 -4.33 -8.21 -23.22
CA ALA A 248 -5.65 -8.80 -23.37
C ALA A 248 -6.54 -8.06 -24.38
N GLY A 249 -6.22 -6.81 -24.71
CA GLY A 249 -7.03 -5.96 -25.58
C GLY A 249 -8.36 -5.55 -24.94
N VAL A 250 -8.35 -5.26 -23.64
CA VAL A 250 -9.56 -4.96 -22.86
C VAL A 250 -9.42 -3.63 -22.11
N PRO A 251 -10.53 -2.93 -21.81
CA PRO A 251 -10.48 -1.67 -21.09
C PRO A 251 -10.04 -1.84 -19.63
N ILE A 252 -9.58 -0.73 -19.04
CA ILE A 252 -9.38 -0.59 -17.61
C ILE A 252 -10.60 0.09 -16.99
N VAL A 253 -11.10 -0.46 -15.89
CA VAL A 253 -12.16 0.14 -15.08
C VAL A 253 -11.59 0.52 -13.72
N PRO A 254 -11.43 1.82 -13.42
CA PRO A 254 -10.94 2.26 -12.11
C PRO A 254 -12.04 2.13 -11.06
N VAL A 255 -11.72 1.51 -9.92
CA VAL A 255 -12.62 1.32 -8.76
C VAL A 255 -11.95 1.96 -7.54
N VAL A 256 -12.46 3.11 -7.14
CA VAL A 256 -11.90 3.89 -6.03
C VAL A 256 -12.61 3.52 -4.74
N ILE A 257 -11.89 2.89 -3.81
CA ILE A 257 -12.39 2.53 -2.49
C ILE A 257 -11.93 3.60 -1.51
N ARG A 258 -12.87 4.36 -0.93
CA ARG A 258 -12.53 5.54 -0.14
C ARG A 258 -12.02 5.21 1.26
N ASN A 259 -12.70 4.31 1.96
CA ASN A 259 -12.51 4.08 3.38
C ASN A 259 -12.51 2.60 3.82
N ALA A 260 -11.95 1.70 3.01
CA ALA A 260 -11.80 0.29 3.38
C ALA A 260 -11.00 0.07 4.68
N GLY A 261 -10.12 1.02 5.03
CA GLY A 261 -9.42 1.05 6.30
C GLY A 261 -10.35 1.11 7.53
N ASP A 262 -11.61 1.54 7.38
CA ASP A 262 -12.58 1.57 8.48
C ASP A 262 -13.03 0.17 8.86
N VAL A 263 -13.09 -0.74 7.91
CA VAL A 263 -13.38 -2.16 8.15
C VAL A 263 -12.21 -2.85 8.85
N ALA A 264 -11.00 -2.72 8.30
CA ALA A 264 -9.78 -3.26 8.88
C ALA A 264 -8.54 -2.53 8.35
N PRO A 265 -7.83 -1.74 9.15
CA PRO A 265 -6.60 -1.10 8.73
C PRO A 265 -5.51 -2.14 8.45
N LYS A 266 -4.47 -1.73 7.74
CA LYS A 266 -3.33 -2.61 7.45
C LYS A 266 -2.70 -3.10 8.77
N GLY A 267 -2.56 -4.42 8.91
CA GLY A 267 -2.03 -5.06 10.12
C GLY A 267 -3.11 -5.65 11.01
N ASP A 268 -4.30 -5.09 11.01
CA ASP A 268 -5.42 -5.66 11.77
C ASP A 268 -5.99 -6.92 11.10
N PHE A 269 -6.48 -7.84 11.92
CA PHE A 269 -7.15 -9.06 11.48
C PHE A 269 -8.66 -8.99 11.74
N VAL A 270 -9.08 -8.15 12.67
CA VAL A 270 -10.48 -8.05 13.07
C VAL A 270 -11.21 -7.04 12.20
N PHE A 271 -12.24 -7.52 11.53
CA PHE A 271 -13.16 -6.67 10.76
C PHE A 271 -14.17 -5.98 11.69
N ARG A 272 -14.39 -4.72 11.41
CA ARG A 272 -15.36 -3.89 12.12
C ARG A 272 -16.49 -3.50 11.19
N PRO A 273 -17.72 -3.37 11.73
CA PRO A 273 -18.84 -2.84 10.96
C PRO A 273 -18.50 -1.49 10.35
N ALA A 274 -18.74 -1.35 9.07
CA ALA A 274 -18.57 -0.07 8.38
C ALA A 274 -19.37 -0.04 7.08
N THR A 275 -19.78 1.17 6.67
CA THR A 275 -20.25 1.45 5.32
C THR A 275 -19.05 1.94 4.51
N VAL A 276 -18.73 1.26 3.42
CA VAL A 276 -17.63 1.62 2.53
C VAL A 276 -18.17 2.28 1.28
N GLU A 277 -17.63 3.46 0.99
CA GLU A 277 -17.96 4.21 -0.22
C GLU A 277 -17.03 3.81 -1.36
N VAL A 278 -17.61 3.51 -2.52
CA VAL A 278 -16.90 3.07 -3.71
C VAL A 278 -17.37 3.87 -4.91
N ASP A 279 -16.43 4.48 -5.63
CA ASP A 279 -16.70 5.12 -6.92
C ASP A 279 -16.16 4.23 -8.04
N VAL A 280 -17.03 3.76 -8.90
CA VAL A 280 -16.66 3.04 -10.12
C VAL A 280 -16.63 4.03 -11.26
N LEU A 281 -15.43 4.42 -11.67
CA LEU A 281 -15.24 5.41 -12.71
C LEU A 281 -15.52 4.81 -14.09
N PRO A 282 -15.78 5.67 -15.12
CA PRO A 282 -16.00 5.19 -16.48
C PRO A 282 -14.85 4.34 -17.00
N PRO A 283 -15.13 3.31 -17.82
CA PRO A 283 -14.10 2.51 -18.46
C PRO A 283 -13.16 3.36 -19.31
N VAL A 284 -11.86 3.08 -19.19
CA VAL A 284 -10.80 3.72 -19.98
C VAL A 284 -10.44 2.79 -21.13
N ASP A 285 -10.61 3.25 -22.35
CA ASP A 285 -10.23 2.50 -23.54
C ASP A 285 -8.70 2.37 -23.65
N THR A 286 -8.24 1.15 -23.93
CA THR A 286 -6.82 0.82 -24.05
C THR A 286 -6.41 0.49 -25.49
N SER A 287 -7.29 0.62 -26.47
CA SER A 287 -7.06 0.19 -27.85
C SER A 287 -5.85 0.86 -28.51
N ASN A 288 -5.62 2.14 -28.16
CA ASN A 288 -4.51 2.94 -28.69
C ASN A 288 -3.25 2.91 -27.79
N TRP A 289 -3.26 2.12 -26.71
CA TRP A 289 -2.15 2.07 -25.79
C TRP A 289 -1.02 1.19 -26.31
N THR A 290 0.21 1.64 -26.11
CA THR A 290 1.42 0.93 -26.50
C THR A 290 2.35 0.76 -25.30
N ARG A 291 3.35 -0.11 -25.42
CA ARG A 291 4.38 -0.24 -24.38
C ARG A 291 5.17 1.04 -24.18
N GLY A 292 5.30 1.86 -25.22
CA GLY A 292 6.03 3.13 -25.17
C GLY A 292 5.26 4.24 -24.44
N THR A 293 3.95 4.23 -24.49
CA THR A 293 3.07 5.26 -23.88
C THR A 293 2.54 4.84 -22.49
N ILE A 294 2.88 3.65 -22.01
CA ILE A 294 2.32 3.08 -20.79
C ILE A 294 2.50 3.96 -19.54
N ASP A 295 3.60 4.70 -19.45
CA ASP A 295 3.88 5.59 -18.31
C ASP A 295 2.92 6.77 -18.24
N GLU A 296 2.48 7.27 -19.40
CA GLU A 296 1.49 8.32 -19.49
C GLU A 296 0.14 7.82 -19.01
N HIS A 297 -0.28 6.66 -19.49
CA HIS A 297 -1.56 6.06 -19.10
C HIS A 297 -1.63 5.61 -17.64
N VAL A 298 -0.52 5.12 -17.08
CA VAL A 298 -0.42 4.84 -15.64
C VAL A 298 -0.68 6.10 -14.83
N ARG A 299 -0.09 7.23 -15.23
CA ARG A 299 -0.28 8.52 -14.56
C ARG A 299 -1.69 9.05 -14.75
N GLU A 300 -2.22 8.96 -15.96
CA GLU A 300 -3.59 9.36 -16.27
C GLU A 300 -4.60 8.64 -15.37
N VAL A 301 -4.58 7.32 -15.37
CA VAL A 301 -5.46 6.53 -14.50
C VAL A 301 -5.21 6.81 -13.02
N ARG A 302 -3.95 6.98 -12.59
CA ARG A 302 -3.65 7.35 -11.21
C ARG A 302 -4.21 8.72 -10.83
N ASN A 303 -4.17 9.69 -11.74
CA ASN A 303 -4.77 11.00 -11.52
C ASN A 303 -6.30 10.93 -11.39
N MET A 304 -6.97 10.01 -12.11
CA MET A 304 -8.40 9.76 -11.88
C MET A 304 -8.68 9.33 -10.43
N PHE A 305 -7.84 8.45 -9.85
CA PHE A 305 -7.94 8.06 -8.44
C PHE A 305 -7.66 9.23 -7.50
N LEU A 306 -6.58 9.98 -7.74
CA LEU A 306 -6.21 11.14 -6.92
C LEU A 306 -7.34 12.16 -6.88
N LYS A 307 -7.92 12.48 -8.04
CA LYS A 307 -9.07 13.38 -8.16
C LYS A 307 -10.27 12.87 -7.37
N ALA A 308 -10.64 11.59 -7.54
CA ALA A 308 -11.76 11.00 -6.82
C ALA A 308 -11.54 10.96 -5.30
N LEU A 309 -10.29 10.81 -4.85
CA LEU A 309 -9.91 10.83 -3.43
C LEU A 309 -9.68 12.25 -2.87
N GLY A 310 -9.83 13.30 -3.69
CA GLY A 310 -9.54 14.68 -3.28
C GLY A 310 -8.06 14.95 -2.98
N GLN A 311 -7.16 14.19 -3.62
CA GLN A 311 -5.71 14.32 -3.45
C GLN A 311 -5.09 15.10 -4.62
N PRO A 312 -3.93 15.76 -4.43
CA PRO A 312 -3.26 16.49 -5.49
C PRO A 312 -2.87 15.59 -6.66
N GLU A 313 -3.23 16.00 -7.88
CA GLU A 313 -2.88 15.30 -9.10
C GLU A 313 -1.38 15.43 -9.44
N GLU A 314 -0.81 14.42 -10.09
CA GLU A 314 0.55 14.48 -10.60
C GLU A 314 0.63 15.38 -11.84
N PRO A 315 1.63 16.30 -11.89
CA PRO A 315 1.78 17.19 -13.05
C PRO A 315 2.15 16.39 -14.30
N SER A 316 1.62 16.81 -15.44
CA SER A 316 2.01 16.26 -16.75
C SER A 316 3.50 16.51 -17.05
N PRO A 317 4.23 15.58 -17.70
CA PRO A 317 5.69 15.67 -17.90
C PRO A 317 6.16 16.94 -18.63
N GLY A 318 5.30 17.57 -19.43
CA GLY A 318 5.58 18.82 -20.14
C GLY A 318 5.66 20.05 -19.23
N VAL A 319 4.85 20.11 -18.18
CA VAL A 319 4.76 21.29 -17.29
C VAL A 319 5.91 21.32 -16.28
N SER A 320 6.40 20.15 -15.85
CA SER A 320 7.51 20.05 -14.89
C SER A 320 8.84 20.55 -15.46
N LYS A 321 9.14 20.26 -16.74
CA LYS A 321 10.39 20.73 -17.39
C LYS A 321 10.40 22.24 -17.57
N THR A 322 9.25 22.84 -17.93
CA THR A 322 9.14 24.28 -18.13
C THR A 322 9.25 25.04 -16.80
N ARG A 323 8.65 24.52 -15.72
CA ARG A 323 8.70 25.17 -14.40
C ARG A 323 10.08 25.07 -13.74
N ALA A 324 10.79 23.95 -13.93
CA ALA A 324 12.18 23.79 -13.48
C ALA A 324 13.14 24.68 -14.26
N GLN A 325 12.98 24.79 -15.57
CA GLN A 325 13.79 25.69 -16.41
C GLN A 325 13.50 27.18 -16.15
N THR A 326 12.23 27.53 -15.88
CA THR A 326 11.86 28.91 -15.53
C THR A 326 12.39 29.29 -14.13
N LYS A 327 12.32 28.39 -13.13
CA LYS A 327 12.94 28.60 -11.82
C LYS A 327 14.49 28.66 -11.90
N ALA A 328 15.12 27.82 -12.72
CA ALA A 328 16.56 27.85 -12.92
C ALA A 328 17.03 29.14 -13.64
N LYS A 329 16.29 29.62 -14.66
CA LYS A 329 16.55 30.91 -15.34
C LYS A 329 16.30 32.10 -14.42
N ALA A 330 15.28 32.06 -13.55
CA ALA A 330 15.03 33.12 -12.56
C ALA A 330 16.15 33.18 -11.51
N LYS A 331 16.59 32.03 -10.99
CA LYS A 331 17.69 31.95 -10.01
C LYS A 331 19.03 32.39 -10.61
N ALA A 332 19.31 32.05 -11.88
CA ALA A 332 20.52 32.50 -12.59
C ALA A 332 20.50 34.02 -12.89
N LYS A 333 19.33 34.63 -13.15
CA LYS A 333 19.21 36.07 -13.31
C LYS A 333 19.41 36.84 -11.99
N THR A 334 18.93 36.31 -10.87
CA THR A 334 19.09 36.91 -9.54
C THR A 334 20.54 36.84 -9.08
N THR A 335 21.23 35.72 -9.34
CA THR A 335 22.65 35.56 -8.97
C THR A 335 23.56 36.46 -9.82
N LYS A 336 23.29 36.63 -11.12
CA LYS A 336 24.02 37.59 -11.96
C LYS A 336 23.81 39.05 -11.55
N LYS A 337 22.60 39.42 -11.05
CA LYS A 337 22.31 40.78 -10.59
C LYS A 337 22.93 41.05 -9.21
N ALA A 338 23.15 40.03 -8.38
CA ALA A 338 23.84 40.15 -7.09
C ALA A 338 25.36 40.27 -7.25
N LEU A 339 25.97 39.58 -8.23
CA LEU A 339 27.41 39.68 -8.52
C LEU A 339 27.81 41.02 -9.15
N ALA A 340 26.88 41.68 -9.83
CA ALA A 340 27.14 42.99 -10.48
C ALA A 340 27.08 44.17 -9.53
N LYS A 341 26.75 44.01 -8.25
CA LYS A 341 26.59 45.07 -7.25
C LYS A 341 27.61 45.03 -6.08
N ALA A 342 28.66 44.19 -6.17
CA ALA A 342 29.70 44.14 -5.14
C ALA A 342 30.78 45.17 -5.45
N PRO A 343 31.11 46.11 -4.51
CA PRO A 343 32.18 47.08 -4.71
C PRO A 343 33.56 46.42 -4.59
N ALA A 344 34.48 46.85 -5.47
CA ALA A 344 35.87 46.38 -5.51
C ALA A 344 36.60 46.74 -4.20
N LYS A 345 37.24 45.76 -3.57
CA LYS A 345 38.19 45.97 -2.46
C LYS A 345 39.57 46.30 -2.99
N PRO A 346 40.32 47.21 -2.30
CA PRO A 346 41.60 47.69 -2.78
C PRO A 346 42.76 46.68 -2.61
N LYS A 347 43.70 46.76 -3.52
CA LYS A 347 44.96 46.02 -3.52
C LYS A 347 45.84 46.43 -2.36
N ALA A 348 46.30 45.51 -1.53
CA ALA A 348 47.46 45.67 -0.66
C ALA A 348 48.62 44.85 -1.16
N LYS A 349 49.75 45.54 -1.27
CA LYS A 349 51.05 45.05 -1.70
C LYS A 349 51.77 44.28 -0.56
N GLY A 350 52.45 43.19 -0.87
CA GLY A 350 53.82 43.05 -0.45
C GLY A 350 54.19 42.04 0.60
N LYS A 351 55.04 41.15 0.17
CA LYS A 351 56.28 40.54 0.73
C LYS A 351 56.15 39.10 1.26
N ALA A 352 56.70 38.24 0.49
CA ALA A 352 57.98 37.47 0.58
C ALA A 352 58.11 36.45 1.72
N ALA A 353 58.27 35.19 1.25
CA ALA A 353 59.18 34.13 1.68
C ALA A 353 59.09 33.55 3.08
N ALA A 354 58.78 32.21 3.12
CA ALA A 354 59.76 31.25 3.60
C ALA A 354 59.27 29.81 3.37
N LYS A 355 60.18 29.04 2.78
CA LYS A 355 60.10 27.56 2.64
C LYS A 355 60.24 26.92 4.00
N THR A 356 59.45 25.89 4.27
CA THR A 356 59.93 24.73 5.02
C THR A 356 59.17 23.47 4.65
N LYS A 357 59.96 22.48 4.35
CA LYS A 357 59.87 21.08 4.03
C LYS A 357 58.78 20.30 4.80
N ALA A 358 58.21 19.37 4.03
CA ALA A 358 57.60 18.15 4.54
C ALA A 358 58.58 17.26 5.31
N PRO A 359 58.09 16.35 6.11
CA PRO A 359 58.44 14.97 5.79
C PRO A 359 57.27 13.99 5.76
N ALA A 360 57.59 12.93 5.07
CA ALA A 360 56.75 11.81 4.65
C ALA A 360 56.55 10.72 5.73
N LYS A 361 55.56 9.87 5.42
CA LYS A 361 55.47 8.43 5.72
C LYS A 361 55.20 7.99 7.16
N ALA A 362 54.05 7.30 7.32
CA ALA A 362 54.11 5.90 7.74
C ALA A 362 52.80 5.20 7.41
N ALA A 363 52.92 4.21 6.55
CA ALA A 363 51.93 3.15 6.32
C ALA A 363 51.97 2.17 7.49
N VAL A 364 50.81 1.75 7.97
CA VAL A 364 50.71 0.49 8.72
C VAL A 364 49.56 -0.34 8.15
N LYS A 365 50.00 -1.35 7.42
CA LYS A 365 49.22 -2.58 7.17
C LYS A 365 49.03 -3.30 8.47
N ARG A 366 47.82 -3.90 8.69
CA ARG A 366 47.70 -5.25 9.24
C ARG A 366 46.24 -5.75 9.17
N LYS A 367 46.06 -6.75 8.33
CA LYS A 367 45.22 -7.91 8.59
C LYS A 367 45.99 -8.84 9.56
N PRO A 368 45.39 -9.76 10.30
CA PRO A 368 44.76 -10.91 9.71
C PRO A 368 43.50 -11.45 10.44
N ALA A 369 42.86 -12.37 9.76
CA ALA A 369 41.79 -13.28 10.16
C ALA A 369 42.16 -14.17 11.34
N VAL A 370 41.17 -14.50 12.17
CA VAL A 370 41.22 -15.70 12.99
C VAL A 370 40.01 -16.57 12.65
N LYS A 371 40.33 -17.79 12.24
CA LYS A 371 39.47 -18.96 12.03
C LYS A 371 39.11 -19.60 13.37
N ALA A 372 37.97 -20.27 13.34
CA ALA A 372 37.62 -21.55 13.99
C ALA A 372 37.14 -21.52 15.45
N ALA A 373 35.94 -22.03 15.67
CA ALA A 373 35.85 -23.39 16.21
C ALA A 373 34.42 -23.89 16.16
N ALA A 374 34.25 -24.99 15.47
CA ALA A 374 33.12 -25.89 15.54
C ALA A 374 33.01 -26.53 16.91
N ARG A 375 31.81 -26.67 17.45
CA ARG A 375 31.45 -27.68 18.48
C ARG A 375 30.00 -28.07 18.26
N ALA A 376 29.78 -29.20 17.64
CA ALA A 376 29.51 -30.52 18.17
C ALA A 376 28.12 -30.63 18.86
N LYS A 377 27.24 -31.32 18.15
CA LYS A 377 25.98 -31.92 18.62
C LYS A 377 26.27 -32.91 19.76
N PRO A 378 25.36 -33.11 20.67
CA PRO A 378 25.19 -34.43 21.28
C PRO A 378 23.97 -35.16 20.67
N ARG A 379 24.21 -36.43 20.52
CA ARG A 379 23.44 -37.53 20.01
C ARG A 379 22.29 -37.94 20.96
N ALA A 380 21.29 -38.52 20.33
CA ALA A 380 20.17 -39.29 20.83
C ALA A 380 20.43 -40.15 22.10
N ALA A 381 19.43 -40.22 22.95
CA ALA A 381 19.15 -41.38 23.76
C ALA A 381 17.70 -41.85 23.48
N ALA A 382 17.66 -43.09 23.05
CA ALA A 382 16.44 -43.88 22.82
C ALA A 382 15.97 -44.56 24.12
N LYS A 383 14.75 -45.15 24.02
CA LYS A 383 14.07 -46.11 24.93
C LYS A 383 13.14 -45.41 25.96
N ALA A 384 11.90 -45.80 26.11
CA ALA A 384 11.33 -47.16 26.07
C ALA A 384 9.79 -47.08 25.91
N ARG A 385 9.22 -47.97 25.14
CA ARG A 385 7.82 -48.44 25.33
C ARG A 385 7.76 -49.34 26.54
N PRO A 386 6.66 -49.40 27.29
CA PRO A 386 5.93 -50.66 27.38
C PRO A 386 4.39 -50.51 27.30
N LYS A 387 3.85 -51.44 26.57
CA LYS A 387 2.94 -52.55 26.92
C LYS A 387 1.47 -52.25 27.14
N ALA A 388 0.77 -52.98 26.38
CA ALA A 388 -0.63 -53.14 26.18
C ALA A 388 -1.44 -53.69 27.39
N ARG A 389 -2.75 -53.27 27.37
CA ARG A 389 -4.00 -54.01 27.67
C ARG A 389 -4.30 -54.37 29.16
N PRO A 390 -5.57 -54.51 29.56
CA PRO A 390 -6.54 -55.35 28.88
C PRO A 390 -7.99 -54.78 28.69
N LYS A 391 -8.74 -55.51 27.87
CA LYS A 391 -10.20 -55.48 27.68
C LYS A 391 -10.93 -55.90 28.96
N LEU A 392 -12.11 -55.36 29.18
CA LEU A 392 -13.28 -55.99 29.80
C LEU A 392 -14.51 -55.30 29.16
N ALA A 393 -15.32 -55.93 28.73
CA ALA A 393 -16.48 -56.63 28.39
C ALA A 393 -17.69 -56.21 29.25
N SER A 394 -18.76 -55.94 28.49
CA SER A 394 -20.20 -56.19 28.80
C SER A 394 -20.86 -55.53 29.99
N SER A 395 -21.77 -54.63 29.72
CA SER A 395 -23.23 -54.85 29.86
C SER A 395 -23.92 -53.79 28.99
#